data_eb7e7e6191b13a0025d48a7715147153
#
_entry.id   eb7e7e6191b13a0025d48a7715147153
#
_cell.length_a   1.000
_cell.length_b   1.000
_cell.length_c   1.000
_cell.angle_alpha   90.00
_cell.angle_beta   90.00
_cell.angle_gamma   90.00
#
_symmetry.space_group_name_H-M   'P 1'
#
loop_
_entity.id
_entity.type
_entity.pdbx_description
1 polymer ?
#
loop_
_entity_poly.entity_id
_entity_poly.type
_entity_poly.pdbx_seq_one_letter_code
_entity_poly.pdbx_strand_id
1 'polypeptide(L)'
;VLYQGGARSSEERKALTAVEKARSNLIYQTRRIQQAVATRWSQLNIARALIVANNKQIRAAETAYRGVRDEAEFGLRTTLDILDAEQSLMAAKVQLASTRRDEYVAAYELLKSVGLLTVSNLNLDVDEYDVKRNYELVKDAPRKGQFFKFDNLLKKLGK
;
A
#
# COMPACT_ATOMS: atom_id res chain seq x y z
N VAL A 1 -37.25 25.47 29.55
CA VAL A 1 -38.12 25.95 28.48
C VAL A 1 -39.15 24.89 28.18
N LEU A 2 -40.45 25.16 28.44
CA LEU A 2 -41.55 24.19 28.27
C LEU A 2 -41.92 23.96 26.80
N TYR A 3 -41.64 24.92 25.93
CA TYR A 3 -41.93 24.86 24.48
C TYR A 3 -40.78 25.47 23.66
N GLN A 4 -40.27 24.70 22.71
CA GLN A 4 -39.14 25.07 21.86
C GLN A 4 -39.48 25.08 20.36
N GLY A 5 -40.74 25.28 20.00
CA GLY A 5 -41.20 25.45 18.61
C GLY A 5 -40.78 24.33 17.67
N GLY A 6 -40.71 23.06 18.14
CA GLY A 6 -40.34 21.92 17.33
C GLY A 6 -38.83 21.68 17.19
N ALA A 7 -38.00 22.44 17.90
CA ALA A 7 -36.53 22.25 17.86
C ALA A 7 -36.10 20.82 18.20
N ARG A 8 -36.66 20.20 19.23
CA ARG A 8 -36.37 18.79 19.61
C ARG A 8 -36.66 17.80 18.49
N SER A 9 -37.85 17.92 17.87
CA SER A 9 -38.20 17.00 16.77
C SER A 9 -37.32 17.25 15.51
N SER A 10 -36.85 18.47 15.33
CA SER A 10 -35.89 18.80 14.29
C SER A 10 -34.50 18.19 14.56
N GLU A 11 -34.02 18.21 15.79
CA GLU A 11 -32.77 17.56 16.21
C GLU A 11 -32.85 16.05 16.08
N GLU A 12 -33.98 15.44 16.45
CA GLU A 12 -34.20 14.01 16.27
C GLU A 12 -34.15 13.61 14.79
N ARG A 13 -34.86 14.34 13.90
CA ARG A 13 -34.79 14.09 12.45
C ARG A 13 -33.38 14.28 11.90
N LYS A 14 -32.67 15.30 12.39
CA LYS A 14 -31.25 15.52 12.01
C LYS A 14 -30.36 14.34 12.43
N ALA A 15 -30.58 13.82 13.65
CA ALA A 15 -29.83 12.65 14.12
C ALA A 15 -30.15 11.40 13.30
N LEU A 16 -31.42 11.14 12.97
CA LEU A 16 -31.83 10.05 12.10
C LEU A 16 -31.20 10.15 10.69
N THR A 17 -31.24 11.36 10.11
CA THR A 17 -30.59 11.62 8.80
C THR A 17 -29.09 11.41 8.86
N ALA A 18 -28.43 11.75 9.97
CA ALA A 18 -27.01 11.48 10.16
C ALA A 18 -26.69 9.96 10.20
N VAL A 19 -27.55 9.17 10.82
CA VAL A 19 -27.45 7.69 10.81
C VAL A 19 -27.62 7.15 9.39
N GLU A 20 -28.61 7.60 8.63
CA GLU A 20 -28.81 7.16 7.24
C GLU A 20 -27.63 7.56 6.34
N LYS A 21 -27.08 8.76 6.53
CA LYS A 21 -25.86 9.19 5.86
C LYS A 21 -24.66 8.26 6.19
N ALA A 22 -24.50 7.90 7.48
CA ALA A 22 -23.44 6.98 7.89
C ALA A 22 -23.60 5.59 7.27
N ARG A 23 -24.82 5.05 7.20
CA ARG A 23 -25.15 3.78 6.54
C ARG A 23 -24.82 3.83 5.04
N SER A 24 -25.24 4.89 4.37
CA SER A 24 -24.95 5.08 2.94
C SER A 24 -23.45 5.19 2.68
N ASN A 25 -22.72 5.90 3.54
CA ASN A 25 -21.27 5.97 3.47
C ASN A 25 -20.61 4.60 3.66
N LEU A 26 -21.11 3.77 4.58
CA LEU A 26 -20.60 2.41 4.77
C LEU A 26 -20.75 1.57 3.50
N ILE A 27 -21.93 1.60 2.87
CA ILE A 27 -22.19 0.87 1.62
C ILE A 27 -21.27 1.39 0.51
N TYR A 28 -21.11 2.70 0.40
CA TYR A 28 -20.21 3.32 -0.58
C TYR A 28 -18.76 2.86 -0.38
N GLN A 29 -18.25 2.90 0.85
CA GLN A 29 -16.89 2.46 1.16
C GLN A 29 -16.70 0.97 0.89
N THR A 30 -17.68 0.13 1.22
CA THR A 30 -17.62 -1.31 0.93
C THR A 30 -17.48 -1.56 -0.57
N ARG A 31 -18.31 -0.92 -1.39
CA ARG A 31 -18.22 -1.05 -2.85
C ARG A 31 -16.89 -0.53 -3.40
N ARG A 32 -16.40 0.58 -2.87
CA ARG A 32 -15.11 1.17 -3.25
C ARG A 32 -13.95 0.22 -2.95
N ILE A 33 -13.95 -0.43 -1.79
CA ILE A 33 -12.93 -1.41 -1.40
C ILE A 33 -12.99 -2.63 -2.34
N GLN A 34 -14.18 -3.17 -2.60
CA GLN A 34 -14.36 -4.29 -3.53
C GLN A 34 -13.81 -3.96 -4.93
N GLN A 35 -14.11 -2.78 -5.44
CA GLN A 35 -13.58 -2.32 -6.72
C GLN A 35 -12.06 -2.18 -6.69
N ALA A 36 -11.50 -1.59 -5.62
CA ALA A 36 -10.06 -1.43 -5.47
C ALA A 36 -9.35 -2.79 -5.47
N VAL A 37 -9.83 -3.76 -4.69
CA VAL A 37 -9.27 -5.13 -4.65
C VAL A 37 -9.32 -5.79 -6.02
N ALA A 38 -10.46 -5.73 -6.72
CA ALA A 38 -10.59 -6.30 -8.06
C ALA A 38 -9.61 -5.67 -9.06
N THR A 39 -9.44 -4.35 -9.00
CA THR A 39 -8.48 -3.63 -9.85
C THR A 39 -7.04 -4.05 -9.54
N ARG A 40 -6.65 -4.11 -8.26
CA ARG A 40 -5.29 -4.51 -7.85
C ARG A 40 -4.99 -5.97 -8.20
N TRP A 41 -5.98 -6.85 -8.06
CA TRP A 41 -5.85 -8.23 -8.51
C TRP A 41 -5.61 -8.35 -10.03
N SER A 42 -6.36 -7.58 -10.83
CA SER A 42 -6.15 -7.55 -12.28
C SER A 42 -4.77 -7.02 -12.64
N GLN A 43 -4.29 -5.96 -11.97
CA GLN A 43 -2.94 -5.41 -12.18
C GLN A 43 -1.84 -6.43 -11.88
N LEU A 44 -1.97 -7.20 -10.80
CA LEU A 44 -1.02 -8.26 -10.47
C LEU A 44 -1.00 -9.36 -11.55
N ASN A 45 -2.16 -9.75 -12.04
CA ASN A 45 -2.24 -10.75 -13.12
C ASN A 45 -1.64 -10.24 -14.44
N ILE A 46 -1.84 -8.96 -14.76
CA ILE A 46 -1.20 -8.31 -15.92
C ILE A 46 0.32 -8.30 -15.76
N ALA A 47 0.85 -7.92 -14.59
CA ALA A 47 2.28 -7.92 -14.34
C ALA A 47 2.89 -9.31 -14.50
N ARG A 48 2.23 -10.36 -14.01
CA ARG A 48 2.66 -11.76 -14.19
C ARG A 48 2.64 -12.19 -15.66
N ALA A 49 1.61 -11.83 -16.41
CA ALA A 49 1.54 -12.13 -17.83
C ALA A 49 2.65 -11.40 -18.61
N LEU A 50 2.97 -10.17 -18.25
CA LEU A 50 4.07 -9.41 -18.84
C LEU A 50 5.44 -10.04 -18.57
N ILE A 51 5.67 -10.63 -17.39
CA ILE A 51 6.91 -11.36 -17.10
C ILE A 51 7.07 -12.53 -18.07
N VAL A 52 5.99 -13.28 -18.32
CA VAL A 52 6.02 -14.40 -19.28
C VAL A 52 6.32 -13.89 -20.71
N ALA A 53 5.69 -12.79 -21.11
CA ALA A 53 5.92 -12.18 -22.43
C ALA A 53 7.37 -11.66 -22.58
N ASN A 54 7.89 -10.94 -21.58
CA ASN A 54 9.25 -10.41 -21.59
C ASN A 54 10.31 -11.53 -21.58
N ASN A 55 10.07 -12.64 -20.90
CA ASN A 55 10.96 -13.82 -20.99
C ASN A 55 10.99 -14.40 -22.41
N LYS A 56 9.86 -14.43 -23.13
CA LYS A 56 9.84 -14.84 -24.54
C LYS A 56 10.59 -13.83 -25.42
N GLN A 57 10.43 -12.54 -25.15
CA GLN A 57 11.13 -11.48 -25.88
C GLN A 57 12.64 -11.58 -25.69
N ILE A 58 13.13 -11.85 -24.48
CA ILE A 58 14.57 -12.07 -24.22
C ILE A 58 15.09 -13.25 -25.03
N ARG A 59 14.37 -14.39 -25.03
CA ARG A 59 14.78 -15.56 -25.84
C ARG A 59 14.86 -15.27 -27.32
N ALA A 60 13.88 -14.49 -27.85
CA ALA A 60 13.90 -14.06 -29.24
C ALA A 60 15.08 -13.12 -29.55
N ALA A 61 15.35 -12.15 -28.68
CA ALA A 61 16.47 -11.23 -28.81
C ALA A 61 17.82 -11.95 -28.68
N GLU A 62 17.96 -12.96 -27.80
CA GLU A 62 19.16 -13.81 -27.68
C GLU A 62 19.39 -14.64 -28.94
N THR A 63 18.33 -15.16 -29.55
CA THR A 63 18.44 -15.92 -30.80
C THR A 63 18.83 -15.00 -31.95
N ALA A 64 18.23 -13.81 -32.04
CA ALA A 64 18.58 -12.81 -33.05
C ALA A 64 20.05 -12.33 -32.89
N TYR A 65 20.47 -12.03 -31.67
CA TYR A 65 21.85 -11.62 -31.38
C TYR A 65 22.85 -12.72 -31.81
N ARG A 66 22.59 -13.98 -31.49
CA ARG A 66 23.43 -15.10 -31.90
C ARG A 66 23.49 -15.23 -33.44
N GLY A 67 22.32 -15.15 -34.10
CA GLY A 67 22.27 -15.20 -35.56
C GLY A 67 23.07 -14.09 -36.24
N VAL A 68 22.92 -12.85 -35.77
CA VAL A 68 23.68 -11.68 -36.29
C VAL A 68 25.18 -11.86 -36.06
N ARG A 69 25.59 -12.40 -34.92
CA ARG A 69 26.96 -12.67 -34.58
C ARG A 69 27.56 -13.77 -35.49
N ASP A 70 26.82 -14.86 -35.67
CA ASP A 70 27.25 -15.97 -36.54
C ASP A 70 27.37 -15.47 -38.01
N GLU A 71 26.41 -14.68 -38.52
CA GLU A 71 26.48 -14.06 -39.85
C GLU A 71 27.68 -13.12 -40.00
N ALA A 72 28.05 -12.38 -38.91
CA ALA A 72 29.21 -11.50 -38.94
C ALA A 72 30.55 -12.25 -39.00
N GLU A 73 30.64 -13.41 -38.37
CA GLU A 73 31.82 -14.27 -38.47
C GLU A 73 32.08 -14.73 -39.94
N PHE A 74 31.02 -14.82 -40.76
CA PHE A 74 31.12 -15.08 -42.18
C PHE A 74 31.25 -13.80 -43.05
N GLY A 75 31.38 -12.62 -42.41
CA GLY A 75 31.49 -11.33 -43.13
C GLY A 75 30.17 -10.78 -43.71
N LEU A 76 29.01 -11.37 -43.38
CA LEU A 76 27.72 -11.01 -43.93
C LEU A 76 27.07 -9.87 -43.13
N ARG A 77 27.57 -9.50 -41.96
CA ARG A 77 27.10 -8.45 -41.10
C ARG A 77 28.23 -7.55 -40.61
N THR A 78 27.86 -6.33 -40.25
CA THR A 78 28.82 -5.35 -39.72
C THR A 78 28.90 -5.42 -38.19
N THR A 79 29.95 -4.85 -37.60
CA THR A 79 30.08 -4.69 -36.14
C THR A 79 28.96 -3.85 -35.56
N LEU A 80 28.42 -2.90 -36.34
CA LEU A 80 27.28 -2.09 -35.92
C LEU A 80 26.02 -2.94 -35.73
N ASP A 81 25.76 -3.89 -36.65
CA ASP A 81 24.61 -4.81 -36.54
C ASP A 81 24.69 -5.67 -35.27
N ILE A 82 25.91 -6.12 -34.89
CA ILE A 82 26.11 -6.83 -33.63
C ILE A 82 25.80 -5.97 -32.43
N LEU A 83 26.28 -4.72 -32.39
CA LEU A 83 26.01 -3.76 -31.33
C LEU A 83 24.52 -3.46 -31.18
N ASP A 84 23.82 -3.26 -32.28
CA ASP A 84 22.36 -3.01 -32.28
C ASP A 84 21.58 -4.22 -31.74
N ALA A 85 21.97 -5.43 -32.13
CA ALA A 85 21.36 -6.65 -31.61
C ALA A 85 21.64 -6.84 -30.09
N GLU A 86 22.87 -6.54 -29.64
CA GLU A 86 23.23 -6.57 -28.24
C GLU A 86 22.45 -5.52 -27.42
N GLN A 87 22.34 -4.30 -27.91
CA GLN A 87 21.55 -3.25 -27.29
C GLN A 87 20.07 -3.66 -27.15
N SER A 88 19.51 -4.28 -28.20
CA SER A 88 18.14 -4.80 -28.16
C SER A 88 17.96 -5.89 -27.12
N LEU A 89 18.94 -6.81 -26.97
CA LEU A 89 18.93 -7.83 -25.93
C LEU A 89 19.03 -7.21 -24.52
N MET A 90 19.91 -6.22 -24.33
CA MET A 90 20.03 -5.52 -23.05
C MET A 90 18.76 -4.76 -22.70
N ALA A 91 18.12 -4.08 -23.65
CA ALA A 91 16.84 -3.41 -23.46
C ALA A 91 15.74 -4.40 -23.00
N ALA A 92 15.67 -5.59 -23.62
CA ALA A 92 14.72 -6.63 -23.21
C ALA A 92 15.00 -7.14 -21.77
N LYS A 93 16.25 -7.29 -21.37
CA LYS A 93 16.63 -7.67 -19.99
C LYS A 93 16.25 -6.59 -18.97
N VAL A 94 16.51 -5.33 -19.29
CA VAL A 94 16.10 -4.18 -18.43
C VAL A 94 14.57 -4.13 -18.28
N GLN A 95 13.84 -4.36 -19.38
CA GLN A 95 12.38 -4.41 -19.34
C GLN A 95 11.86 -5.53 -18.43
N LEU A 96 12.46 -6.72 -18.45
CA LEU A 96 12.10 -7.80 -17.54
C LEU A 96 12.35 -7.41 -16.08
N ALA A 97 13.50 -6.78 -15.77
CA ALA A 97 13.82 -6.34 -14.42
C ALA A 97 12.78 -5.32 -13.90
N SER A 98 12.39 -4.35 -14.75
CA SER A 98 11.32 -3.40 -14.43
C SER A 98 9.98 -4.10 -14.16
N THR A 99 9.59 -5.05 -15.03
CA THR A 99 8.32 -5.77 -14.87
C THR A 99 8.30 -6.64 -13.63
N ARG A 100 9.43 -7.23 -13.23
CA ARG A 100 9.54 -7.96 -11.94
C ARG A 100 9.33 -7.03 -10.76
N ARG A 101 9.94 -5.83 -10.79
CA ARG A 101 9.68 -4.81 -9.76
C ARG A 101 8.19 -4.47 -9.69
N ASP A 102 7.55 -4.29 -10.84
CA ASP A 102 6.13 -3.93 -10.93
C ASP A 102 5.22 -5.05 -10.39
N GLU A 103 5.60 -6.34 -10.57
CA GLU A 103 4.90 -7.46 -9.93
C GLU A 103 4.97 -7.37 -8.41
N TYR A 104 6.16 -7.12 -7.83
CA TYR A 104 6.29 -6.95 -6.38
C TYR A 104 5.43 -5.79 -5.87
N VAL A 105 5.51 -4.63 -6.54
CA VAL A 105 4.70 -3.48 -6.16
C VAL A 105 3.21 -3.80 -6.23
N ALA A 106 2.74 -4.45 -7.30
CA ALA A 106 1.35 -4.85 -7.45
C ALA A 106 0.89 -5.84 -6.36
N ALA A 107 1.76 -6.77 -5.94
CA ALA A 107 1.47 -7.71 -4.86
C ALA A 107 1.30 -6.97 -3.51
N TYR A 108 2.19 -6.03 -3.18
CA TYR A 108 2.06 -5.23 -1.95
C TYR A 108 0.86 -4.28 -2.00
N GLU A 109 0.55 -3.69 -3.15
CA GLU A 109 -0.65 -2.87 -3.32
C GLU A 109 -1.94 -3.69 -3.15
N LEU A 110 -1.95 -4.95 -3.58
CA LEU A 110 -3.05 -5.86 -3.33
C LEU A 110 -3.18 -6.15 -1.82
N LEU A 111 -2.10 -6.52 -1.13
CA LEU A 111 -2.08 -6.74 0.32
C LEU A 111 -2.59 -5.50 1.08
N LYS A 112 -2.16 -4.31 0.66
CA LYS A 112 -2.63 -3.04 1.21
C LYS A 112 -4.14 -2.85 1.02
N SER A 113 -4.67 -3.17 -0.16
CA SER A 113 -6.10 -3.00 -0.47
C SER A 113 -7.01 -3.94 0.35
N VAL A 114 -6.49 -5.09 0.73
CA VAL A 114 -7.17 -6.08 1.60
C VAL A 114 -6.94 -5.79 3.09
N GLY A 115 -6.02 -4.87 3.43
CA GLY A 115 -5.67 -4.53 4.82
C GLY A 115 -4.69 -5.50 5.47
N LEU A 116 -4.03 -6.35 4.69
CA LEU A 116 -3.05 -7.32 5.16
C LEU A 116 -1.61 -6.80 5.15
N LEU A 117 -1.38 -5.56 4.76
CA LEU A 117 -0.05 -4.93 4.79
C LEU A 117 0.23 -4.41 6.21
N THR A 118 0.41 -5.33 7.16
CA THR A 118 0.71 -5.05 8.57
C THR A 118 2.00 -5.73 8.99
N VAL A 119 2.63 -5.22 10.05
CA VAL A 119 3.88 -5.76 10.61
C VAL A 119 3.70 -7.23 11.00
N SER A 120 2.59 -7.55 11.67
CA SER A 120 2.24 -8.91 12.12
C SER A 120 2.02 -9.88 10.96
N ASN A 121 1.32 -9.47 9.88
CA ASN A 121 1.10 -10.34 8.71
C ASN A 121 2.35 -10.56 7.86
N LEU A 122 3.25 -9.56 7.82
CA LEU A 122 4.52 -9.68 7.10
C LEU A 122 5.62 -10.33 7.95
N ASN A 123 5.33 -10.64 9.21
CA ASN A 123 6.27 -11.22 10.18
C ASN A 123 7.61 -10.46 10.22
N LEU A 124 7.51 -9.11 10.24
CA LEU A 124 8.68 -8.25 10.30
C LEU A 124 9.24 -8.24 11.72
N ASP A 125 10.56 -8.31 11.85
CA ASP A 125 11.26 -8.18 13.14
C ASP A 125 11.37 -6.70 13.53
N VAL A 126 10.21 -6.11 13.88
CA VAL A 126 10.07 -4.71 14.28
C VAL A 126 9.08 -4.64 15.44
N ASP A 127 9.36 -3.82 16.43
CA ASP A 127 8.45 -3.57 17.54
C ASP A 127 7.11 -3.04 17.05
N GLU A 128 6.02 -3.75 17.35
CA GLU A 128 4.68 -3.31 16.98
C GLU A 128 4.24 -2.15 17.88
N TYR A 129 3.72 -1.08 17.27
CA TYR A 129 3.21 0.06 18.02
C TYR A 129 1.95 -0.32 18.81
N ASP A 130 2.06 -0.32 20.14
CA ASP A 130 0.93 -0.56 21.05
C ASP A 130 0.10 0.73 21.22
N VAL A 131 -1.04 0.78 20.54
CA VAL A 131 -1.99 1.90 20.62
C VAL A 131 -2.53 2.09 22.06
N LYS A 132 -2.65 1.02 22.84
CA LYS A 132 -3.17 1.07 24.21
C LYS A 132 -2.19 1.70 25.18
N ARG A 133 -0.90 1.57 24.91
CA ARG A 133 0.16 2.11 25.77
C ARG A 133 -0.02 3.61 26.05
N ASN A 134 -0.31 4.39 25.01
CA ASN A 134 -0.54 5.83 25.19
C ASN A 134 -1.84 6.11 25.96
N TYR A 135 -2.90 5.37 25.67
CA TYR A 135 -4.15 5.47 26.42
C TYR A 135 -3.97 5.13 27.89
N GLU A 136 -3.27 4.03 28.21
CA GLU A 136 -2.96 3.62 29.59
C GLU A 136 -2.13 4.68 30.35
N LEU A 137 -1.22 5.37 29.65
CA LEU A 137 -0.41 6.45 30.24
C LEU A 137 -1.23 7.70 30.56
N VAL A 138 -2.26 8.02 29.77
CA VAL A 138 -3.00 9.29 29.90
C VAL A 138 -4.38 9.15 30.52
N LYS A 139 -4.98 7.97 30.56
CA LYS A 139 -6.35 7.76 31.10
C LYS A 139 -6.53 8.29 32.52
N ASP A 140 -5.49 8.24 33.36
CA ASP A 140 -5.47 8.74 34.73
C ASP A 140 -4.65 10.04 34.88
N ALA A 141 -4.15 10.62 33.79
CA ALA A 141 -3.20 11.73 33.80
C ALA A 141 -3.71 12.98 34.54
N PRO A 142 -4.98 13.43 34.41
CA PRO A 142 -5.46 14.58 35.18
C PRO A 142 -5.47 14.34 36.69
N ARG A 143 -5.76 13.10 37.11
CA ARG A 143 -5.79 12.74 38.55
C ARG A 143 -4.38 12.59 39.13
N LYS A 144 -3.48 11.86 38.46
CA LYS A 144 -2.12 11.62 38.97
C LYS A 144 -1.21 12.86 38.89
N GLY A 145 -1.34 13.67 37.82
CA GLY A 145 -0.45 14.82 37.60
C GLY A 145 -0.69 16.01 38.53
N GLN A 146 -1.93 16.27 38.92
CA GLN A 146 -2.26 17.36 39.83
C GLN A 146 -2.01 16.99 41.30
N PHE A 147 -2.36 15.78 41.74
CA PHE A 147 -2.14 15.35 43.11
C PHE A 147 -0.67 15.12 43.40
N PHE A 148 0.13 14.62 42.47
CA PHE A 148 1.56 14.38 42.67
C PHE A 148 2.36 15.68 42.89
N LYS A 149 1.95 16.78 42.24
CA LYS A 149 2.52 18.12 42.46
C LYS A 149 2.10 18.69 43.81
N PHE A 150 0.86 18.49 44.22
CA PHE A 150 0.35 18.95 45.54
C PHE A 150 0.94 18.20 46.70
N ASP A 151 1.03 16.88 46.62
CA ASP A 151 1.64 16.05 47.67
C ASP A 151 3.13 16.35 47.88
N ASN A 152 3.87 16.59 46.81
CA ASN A 152 5.27 17.01 46.92
C ASN A 152 5.44 18.45 47.45
N LEU A 153 4.47 19.35 47.19
CA LEU A 153 4.43 20.68 47.82
C LEU A 153 4.08 20.61 49.30
N LEU A 154 3.11 19.81 49.69
CA LEU A 154 2.74 19.60 51.11
C LEU A 154 3.86 18.93 51.91
N LYS A 155 4.60 17.98 51.33
CA LYS A 155 5.79 17.39 51.96
C LYS A 155 6.97 18.37 52.13
N LYS A 156 7.06 19.39 51.25
CA LYS A 156 8.06 20.46 51.38
C LYS A 156 7.69 21.57 52.36
N LEU A 157 6.37 21.77 52.62
CA LEU A 157 5.88 22.79 53.52
C LEU A 157 5.70 22.27 54.97
N GLY A 158 5.79 20.94 55.18
CA GLY A 158 5.65 20.28 56.48
C GLY A 158 6.99 19.92 57.16
N LYS A 159 8.09 20.56 56.77
CA LYS A 159 9.39 20.49 57.47
C LYS A 159 9.79 21.83 57.99
#